data_e05b029f946eba48f9ce668c2d73c8d4
#
_entry.id   e05b029f946eba48f9ce668c2d73c8d4
#
_cell.length_a   1.000
_cell.length_b   1.000
_cell.length_c   1.000
_cell.angle_alpha   90.00
_cell.angle_beta   90.00
_cell.angle_gamma   90.00
#
_symmetry.space_group_name_H-M   'P 1'
#
loop_
_entity.id
_entity.type
_entity.pdbx_description
1 polymer ?
#
loop_
_entity_poly.entity_id
_entity_poly.type
_entity_poly.pdbx_seq_one_letter_code
_entity_poly.pdbx_strand_id
1 'polypeptide(L)'
;MKRAQFLKGLGALAVAAPSIVRAQSAYPDKPIRMVIPFAPGGTTDLLARAVGQHFQQTWGQTVVADNRAGANGVVAGEIVAKAAGDGYTLSVVAMGHAINPLIYKKLPYDGDKDFTPISLIATFPQLVLVKPALKAGTLGELLALAKIATPPITYASGGNGSSQHLAGALLAHMAGVSMTHVAYKGGNPAQLDLMAGNVDMMITQPNSKDLVTTGKMRALAVSSTRRSSFYPELPTVDEAGVKGYQSVAWYGLVGPKDMPPALVKKIADETVRAAATEGAKTVVAQQGGDMVASTPAAFAEFILAERKRYETIVREAGMAVE
;
A
#
# COMPACT_ATOMS: atom_id res chain seq x y z
N MET A 1 25.26 -84.65 -41.25
CA MET A 1 25.75 -84.18 -39.91
C MET A 1 25.93 -82.68 -39.98
N LYS A 2 25.48 -81.99 -38.90
CA LYS A 2 25.63 -80.57 -38.52
C LYS A 2 24.68 -79.54 -39.19
N ARG A 3 23.45 -79.55 -38.69
CA ARG A 3 22.64 -78.35 -38.54
C ARG A 3 23.08 -77.65 -37.26
N ALA A 4 23.45 -76.42 -37.31
CA ALA A 4 23.37 -75.42 -36.24
C ALA A 4 24.26 -74.23 -36.59
N GLN A 5 23.63 -73.08 -36.85
CA GLN A 5 24.13 -71.75 -36.60
C GLN A 5 23.46 -70.73 -37.56
N PHE A 6 22.22 -70.50 -37.30
CA PHE A 6 21.53 -69.27 -37.89
C PHE A 6 20.55 -68.75 -36.87
N LEU A 7 21.03 -68.03 -35.85
CA LEU A 7 20.20 -67.27 -34.93
C LEU A 7 21.14 -66.46 -34.03
N LYS A 8 21.59 -65.28 -34.47
CA LYS A 8 22.06 -64.16 -33.64
C LYS A 8 22.10 -62.91 -34.53
N GLY A 9 21.10 -62.09 -34.46
CA GLY A 9 21.10 -60.84 -35.19
C GLY A 9 19.78 -60.06 -35.06
N LEU A 10 19.07 -60.11 -33.88
CA LEU A 10 18.06 -59.11 -33.59
C LEU A 10 18.73 -57.98 -32.80
N GLY A 11 19.24 -56.99 -33.55
CA GLY A 11 19.69 -55.74 -33.02
C GLY A 11 18.48 -54.97 -32.42
N ALA A 12 18.60 -54.63 -31.15
CA ALA A 12 17.64 -53.78 -30.45
C ALA A 12 17.60 -52.37 -31.11
N LEU A 13 16.61 -52.10 -31.92
CA LEU A 13 16.25 -50.72 -32.26
C LEU A 13 15.74 -50.03 -30.98
N ALA A 14 16.63 -49.31 -30.31
CA ALA A 14 16.27 -48.36 -29.27
C ALA A 14 15.45 -47.23 -29.93
N VAL A 15 14.15 -47.29 -29.81
CA VAL A 15 13.24 -46.17 -30.15
C VAL A 15 13.55 -45.01 -29.21
N ALA A 16 14.39 -44.09 -29.68
CA ALA A 16 14.57 -42.79 -29.01
C ALA A 16 13.24 -42.06 -29.07
N ALA A 17 12.45 -42.16 -27.99
CA ALA A 17 11.25 -41.31 -27.82
C ALA A 17 11.71 -39.85 -27.82
N PRO A 18 11.16 -38.98 -28.67
CA PRO A 18 11.50 -37.59 -28.63
C PRO A 18 11.07 -37.06 -27.25
N SER A 19 12.05 -36.66 -26.44
CA SER A 19 11.76 -35.87 -25.23
C SER A 19 11.10 -34.59 -25.68
N ILE A 20 9.77 -34.51 -25.56
CA ILE A 20 9.05 -33.27 -25.71
C ILE A 20 9.53 -32.36 -24.60
N VAL A 21 10.57 -31.59 -24.86
CA VAL A 21 10.93 -30.42 -24.07
C VAL A 21 9.73 -29.48 -24.18
N ARG A 22 8.83 -29.56 -23.20
CA ARG A 22 7.83 -28.52 -23.03
C ARG A 22 8.63 -27.23 -22.85
N ALA A 23 8.73 -26.45 -23.92
CA ALA A 23 9.18 -25.08 -23.81
C ALA A 23 8.25 -24.46 -22.75
N GLN A 24 8.82 -24.13 -21.59
CA GLN A 24 8.12 -23.43 -20.55
C GLN A 24 7.64 -22.13 -21.19
N SER A 25 6.32 -22.00 -21.42
CA SER A 25 5.75 -20.83 -22.06
C SER A 25 6.27 -19.60 -21.33
N ALA A 26 6.79 -18.63 -22.07
CA ALA A 26 7.37 -17.44 -21.46
C ALA A 26 6.28 -16.70 -20.69
N TYR A 27 6.42 -16.61 -19.36
CA TYR A 27 5.53 -15.79 -18.54
C TYR A 27 5.57 -14.32 -18.99
N PRO A 28 4.40 -13.61 -19.10
CA PRO A 28 3.03 -14.12 -19.05
C PRO A 28 2.56 -14.67 -20.43
N ASP A 29 1.78 -15.75 -20.44
CA ASP A 29 1.13 -16.31 -21.64
C ASP A 29 -0.40 -16.21 -21.58
N LYS A 30 -0.96 -15.67 -20.50
CA LYS A 30 -2.39 -15.42 -20.28
C LYS A 30 -2.59 -14.11 -19.49
N PRO A 31 -3.82 -13.58 -19.42
CA PRO A 31 -4.10 -12.34 -18.69
C PRO A 31 -3.70 -12.40 -17.21
N ILE A 32 -3.18 -11.28 -16.69
CA ILE A 32 -2.84 -11.08 -15.27
C ILE A 32 -4.00 -10.37 -14.58
N ARG A 33 -4.41 -10.87 -13.43
CA ARG A 33 -5.39 -10.25 -12.54
C ARG A 33 -4.70 -9.37 -11.53
N MET A 34 -4.98 -8.06 -11.55
CA MET A 34 -4.50 -7.10 -10.57
C MET A 34 -5.62 -6.81 -9.57
N VAL A 35 -5.57 -7.44 -8.40
CA VAL A 35 -6.56 -7.24 -7.32
C VAL A 35 -6.27 -5.92 -6.61
N ILE A 36 -7.31 -5.11 -6.40
CA ILE A 36 -7.20 -3.75 -5.85
C ILE A 36 -8.11 -3.64 -4.64
N PRO A 37 -7.58 -3.41 -3.42
CA PRO A 37 -8.33 -3.50 -2.16
C PRO A 37 -9.30 -2.34 -1.88
N PHE A 38 -9.42 -1.38 -2.80
CA PHE A 38 -10.25 -0.19 -2.63
C PHE A 38 -11.09 0.10 -3.88
N ALA A 39 -12.05 1.02 -3.72
CA ALA A 39 -12.91 1.48 -4.81
C ALA A 39 -12.10 2.13 -5.95
N PRO A 40 -12.62 2.09 -7.19
CA PRO A 40 -11.98 2.75 -8.32
C PRO A 40 -11.76 4.25 -8.11
N GLY A 41 -10.71 4.80 -8.73
CA GLY A 41 -10.38 6.23 -8.74
C GLY A 41 -9.55 6.70 -7.53
N GLY A 42 -9.28 5.86 -6.53
CA GLY A 42 -8.34 6.17 -5.45
C GLY A 42 -6.88 5.92 -5.84
N THR A 43 -5.94 6.40 -5.02
CA THR A 43 -4.49 6.27 -5.28
C THR A 43 -4.05 4.84 -5.56
N THR A 44 -4.58 3.86 -4.83
CA THR A 44 -4.29 2.43 -5.04
C THR A 44 -4.71 1.97 -6.44
N ASP A 45 -5.90 2.38 -6.88
CA ASP A 45 -6.44 2.02 -8.20
C ASP A 45 -5.64 2.68 -9.33
N LEU A 46 -5.32 3.97 -9.18
CA LEU A 46 -4.53 4.70 -10.17
C LEU A 46 -3.13 4.11 -10.34
N LEU A 47 -2.44 3.77 -9.23
CA LEU A 47 -1.14 3.11 -9.27
C LEU A 47 -1.21 1.71 -9.87
N ALA A 48 -2.21 0.91 -9.47
CA ALA A 48 -2.41 -0.43 -9.99
C ALA A 48 -2.62 -0.41 -11.52
N ARG A 49 -3.40 0.55 -12.01
CA ARG A 49 -3.65 0.72 -13.45
C ARG A 49 -2.42 1.23 -14.19
N ALA A 50 -1.65 2.16 -13.62
CA ALA A 50 -0.42 2.65 -14.22
C ALA A 50 0.63 1.52 -14.36
N VAL A 51 0.85 0.72 -13.31
CA VAL A 51 1.73 -0.45 -13.35
C VAL A 51 1.18 -1.51 -14.32
N GLY A 52 -0.12 -1.80 -14.25
CA GLY A 52 -0.77 -2.78 -15.12
C GLY A 52 -0.72 -2.41 -16.60
N GLN A 53 -0.88 -1.14 -16.93
CA GLN A 53 -0.76 -0.63 -18.30
C GLN A 53 0.66 -0.85 -18.84
N HIS A 54 1.68 -0.55 -18.04
CA HIS A 54 3.07 -0.81 -18.43
C HIS A 54 3.32 -2.31 -18.65
N PHE A 55 2.86 -3.19 -17.74
CA PHE A 55 2.97 -4.64 -17.90
C PHE A 55 2.30 -5.11 -19.20
N GLN A 56 1.09 -4.59 -19.49
CA GLN A 56 0.39 -4.92 -20.72
C GLN A 56 1.16 -4.50 -21.98
N GLN A 57 1.74 -3.30 -21.97
CA GLN A 57 2.55 -2.79 -23.08
C GLN A 57 3.83 -3.60 -23.30
N THR A 58 4.50 -3.99 -22.22
CA THR A 58 5.78 -4.69 -22.28
C THR A 58 5.63 -6.17 -22.57
N TRP A 59 4.65 -6.82 -21.95
CA TRP A 59 4.46 -8.27 -22.04
C TRP A 59 3.42 -8.72 -23.06
N GLY A 60 2.65 -7.81 -23.63
CA GLY A 60 1.62 -8.11 -24.63
C GLY A 60 0.41 -8.88 -24.08
N GLN A 61 0.28 -8.99 -22.76
CA GLN A 61 -0.85 -9.67 -22.10
C GLN A 61 -1.72 -8.67 -21.34
N THR A 62 -3.04 -8.88 -21.39
CA THR A 62 -4.00 -8.02 -20.70
C THR A 62 -3.79 -8.07 -19.19
N VAL A 63 -3.79 -6.89 -18.54
CA VAL A 63 -3.85 -6.78 -17.08
C VAL A 63 -5.23 -6.30 -16.66
N VAL A 64 -5.98 -7.18 -15.99
CA VAL A 64 -7.37 -6.92 -15.57
C VAL A 64 -7.35 -6.32 -14.17
N ALA A 65 -7.75 -5.06 -14.05
CA ALA A 65 -7.94 -4.40 -12.76
C ALA A 65 -9.24 -4.90 -12.11
N ASP A 66 -9.14 -5.51 -10.93
CA ASP A 66 -10.25 -6.12 -10.18
C ASP A 66 -10.36 -5.48 -8.78
N ASN A 67 -11.23 -4.49 -8.66
CA ASN A 67 -11.46 -3.78 -7.41
C ASN A 67 -12.30 -4.63 -6.43
N ARG A 68 -11.72 -4.99 -5.28
CA ARG A 68 -12.32 -5.79 -4.20
C ARG A 68 -12.21 -5.05 -2.87
N ALA A 69 -13.00 -4.01 -2.74
CA ALA A 69 -13.03 -3.19 -1.53
C ALA A 69 -13.68 -3.93 -0.36
N GLY A 70 -13.18 -3.70 0.85
CA GLY A 70 -13.77 -4.19 2.09
C GLY A 70 -12.76 -4.47 3.19
N ALA A 71 -13.16 -4.20 4.44
CA ALA A 71 -12.41 -4.49 5.66
C ALA A 71 -10.94 -4.08 5.58
N ASN A 72 -10.66 -2.83 5.18
CA ASN A 72 -9.30 -2.29 5.03
C ASN A 72 -8.37 -3.18 4.18
N GLY A 73 -8.92 -3.81 3.12
CA GLY A 73 -8.17 -4.68 2.20
C GLY A 73 -8.16 -6.16 2.57
N VAL A 74 -8.81 -6.59 3.65
CA VAL A 74 -8.88 -8.02 4.03
C VAL A 74 -9.54 -8.86 2.94
N VAL A 75 -10.63 -8.35 2.31
CA VAL A 75 -11.32 -9.06 1.21
C VAL A 75 -10.38 -9.33 0.03
N ALA A 76 -9.62 -8.32 -0.39
CA ALA A 76 -8.63 -8.46 -1.46
C ALA A 76 -7.48 -9.39 -1.05
N GLY A 77 -6.99 -9.25 0.20
CA GLY A 77 -5.94 -10.09 0.76
C GLY A 77 -6.30 -11.57 0.75
N GLU A 78 -7.53 -11.93 1.12
CA GLU A 78 -8.01 -13.31 1.09
C GLU A 78 -7.97 -13.92 -0.33
N ILE A 79 -8.35 -13.14 -1.34
CA ILE A 79 -8.33 -13.58 -2.75
C ILE A 79 -6.89 -13.89 -3.18
N VAL A 80 -5.94 -13.02 -2.83
CA VAL A 80 -4.53 -13.19 -3.21
C VAL A 80 -3.89 -14.33 -2.44
N ALA A 81 -4.12 -14.43 -1.13
CA ALA A 81 -3.57 -15.48 -0.28
C ALA A 81 -3.96 -16.92 -0.74
N LYS A 82 -5.15 -17.05 -1.35
CA LYS A 82 -5.66 -18.32 -1.90
C LYS A 82 -5.27 -18.59 -3.35
N ALA A 83 -4.61 -17.64 -4.02
CA ALA A 83 -4.21 -17.79 -5.40
C ALA A 83 -2.94 -18.63 -5.54
N ALA A 84 -2.70 -19.18 -6.73
CA ALA A 84 -1.48 -19.90 -7.04
C ALA A 84 -0.28 -18.93 -7.16
N GLY A 85 0.92 -19.38 -6.78
CA GLY A 85 2.18 -18.62 -6.87
C GLY A 85 2.73 -18.51 -8.29
N ASP A 86 1.86 -18.51 -9.31
CA ASP A 86 2.21 -18.52 -10.74
C ASP A 86 2.35 -17.11 -11.36
N GLY A 87 2.15 -16.05 -10.56
CA GLY A 87 2.28 -14.66 -10.99
C GLY A 87 1.07 -14.08 -11.71
N TYR A 88 0.01 -14.83 -11.93
CA TYR A 88 -1.19 -14.35 -12.65
C TYR A 88 -2.24 -13.69 -11.75
N THR A 89 -2.04 -13.72 -10.44
CA THR A 89 -2.80 -12.92 -9.47
C THR A 89 -1.84 -12.09 -8.66
N LEU A 90 -1.90 -10.78 -8.81
CA LEU A 90 -1.09 -9.80 -8.10
C LEU A 90 -2.00 -8.81 -7.39
N SER A 91 -1.49 -8.09 -6.40
CA SER A 91 -2.25 -7.03 -5.73
C SER A 91 -1.39 -5.82 -5.44
N VAL A 92 -1.94 -4.63 -5.67
CA VAL A 92 -1.41 -3.41 -5.09
C VAL A 92 -2.02 -3.25 -3.71
N VAL A 93 -1.18 -3.32 -2.69
CA VAL A 93 -1.57 -3.21 -1.28
C VAL A 93 -1.20 -1.84 -0.70
N ALA A 94 -1.83 -1.50 0.42
CA ALA A 94 -1.57 -0.29 1.19
C ALA A 94 -1.27 -0.65 2.65
N MET A 95 -1.20 0.35 3.53
CA MET A 95 -0.87 0.21 4.97
C MET A 95 -1.67 -0.90 5.68
N GLY A 96 -2.94 -1.11 5.31
CA GLY A 96 -3.75 -2.21 5.87
C GLY A 96 -3.07 -3.57 5.78
N HIS A 97 -2.30 -3.83 4.74
CA HIS A 97 -1.57 -5.09 4.58
C HIS A 97 -0.58 -5.37 5.73
N ALA A 98 0.13 -4.35 6.20
CA ALA A 98 1.03 -4.48 7.35
C ALA A 98 0.30 -4.49 8.70
N ILE A 99 -0.83 -3.77 8.80
CA ILE A 99 -1.47 -3.44 10.09
C ILE A 99 -2.64 -4.38 10.43
N ASN A 100 -3.32 -4.96 9.43
CA ASN A 100 -4.46 -5.85 9.68
C ASN A 100 -4.13 -7.01 10.63
N PRO A 101 -2.93 -7.64 10.62
CA PRO A 101 -2.56 -8.64 11.62
C PRO A 101 -2.55 -8.14 13.07
N LEU A 102 -2.41 -6.83 13.28
CA LEU A 102 -2.45 -6.21 14.62
C LEU A 102 -3.89 -5.84 15.05
N ILE A 103 -4.76 -5.56 14.07
CA ILE A 103 -6.11 -5.02 14.31
C ILE A 103 -7.16 -6.13 14.41
N TYR A 104 -7.11 -7.12 13.50
CA TYR A 104 -8.13 -8.17 13.43
C TYR A 104 -7.72 -9.39 14.24
N LYS A 105 -8.57 -9.83 15.17
CA LYS A 105 -8.37 -11.07 15.95
C LYS A 105 -8.37 -12.33 15.08
N LYS A 106 -9.12 -12.31 13.97
CA LYS A 106 -9.20 -13.40 13.00
C LYS A 106 -9.09 -12.85 11.59
N LEU A 107 -7.99 -13.17 10.93
CA LEU A 107 -7.81 -12.94 9.50
C LEU A 107 -8.03 -14.25 8.73
N PRO A 108 -8.58 -14.20 7.51
CA PRO A 108 -8.73 -15.39 6.67
C PRO A 108 -7.41 -15.82 5.99
N TYR A 109 -6.28 -15.22 6.38
CA TYR A 109 -4.93 -15.47 5.87
C TYR A 109 -3.85 -15.14 6.93
N ASP A 110 -2.67 -15.67 6.74
CA ASP A 110 -1.46 -15.28 7.49
C ASP A 110 -0.75 -14.14 6.74
N GLY A 111 -0.72 -12.95 7.34
CA GLY A 111 -0.14 -11.74 6.71
C GLY A 111 1.36 -11.84 6.43
N ASP A 112 2.08 -12.78 7.05
CA ASP A 112 3.53 -12.99 6.87
C ASP A 112 3.86 -14.11 5.88
N LYS A 113 3.02 -15.15 5.84
CA LYS A 113 3.33 -16.39 5.12
C LYS A 113 2.60 -16.54 3.79
N ASP A 114 1.43 -15.90 3.65
CA ASP A 114 0.57 -16.13 2.49
C ASP A 114 0.82 -15.14 1.35
N PHE A 115 1.83 -14.25 1.49
CA PHE A 115 2.16 -13.24 0.48
C PHE A 115 3.65 -13.22 0.16
N THR A 116 3.96 -12.87 -1.08
CA THR A 116 5.31 -12.59 -1.56
C THR A 116 5.42 -11.09 -1.84
N PRO A 117 6.18 -10.31 -1.04
CA PRO A 117 6.48 -8.91 -1.34
C PRO A 117 7.26 -8.79 -2.65
N ILE A 118 6.87 -7.85 -3.52
CA ILE A 118 7.49 -7.64 -4.83
C ILE A 118 8.19 -6.28 -4.90
N SER A 119 7.48 -5.18 -4.60
CA SER A 119 8.08 -3.86 -4.60
C SER A 119 7.22 -2.86 -3.83
N LEU A 120 7.83 -2.03 -3.01
CA LEU A 120 7.23 -0.77 -2.55
C LEU A 120 7.26 0.19 -3.73
N ILE A 121 6.08 0.53 -4.25
CA ILE A 121 5.94 1.36 -5.47
C ILE A 121 6.19 2.83 -5.13
N ALA A 122 5.43 3.37 -4.17
CA ALA A 122 5.47 4.78 -3.82
C ALA A 122 5.05 5.02 -2.37
N THR A 123 5.52 6.14 -1.81
CA THR A 123 5.11 6.68 -0.51
C THR A 123 4.51 8.07 -0.69
N PHE A 124 3.59 8.42 0.20
CA PHE A 124 2.87 9.70 0.14
C PHE A 124 2.89 10.34 1.52
N PRO A 125 3.66 11.41 1.70
CA PRO A 125 3.56 12.23 2.89
C PRO A 125 2.14 12.75 3.09
N GLN A 126 1.67 12.74 4.32
CA GLN A 126 0.37 13.27 4.67
C GLN A 126 0.54 14.65 5.32
N LEU A 127 -0.49 15.47 5.28
CA LEU A 127 -0.51 16.76 5.94
C LEU A 127 -1.36 16.68 7.21
N VAL A 128 -0.93 17.34 8.25
CA VAL A 128 -1.77 17.68 9.39
C VAL A 128 -2.65 18.85 8.94
N LEU A 129 -3.90 18.53 8.62
CA LEU A 129 -4.89 19.48 8.13
C LEU A 129 -5.88 19.81 9.25
N VAL A 130 -6.24 21.08 9.36
CA VAL A 130 -7.27 21.55 10.30
C VAL A 130 -8.35 22.34 9.59
N LYS A 131 -9.56 22.38 10.19
CA LYS A 131 -10.64 23.21 9.69
C LYS A 131 -10.26 24.70 9.72
N PRO A 132 -10.73 25.53 8.78
CA PRO A 132 -10.32 26.93 8.68
C PRO A 132 -10.58 27.74 9.96
N ALA A 133 -11.69 27.45 10.64
CA ALA A 133 -12.13 28.18 11.84
C ALA A 133 -11.33 27.80 13.11
N LEU A 134 -10.49 26.74 13.09
CA LEU A 134 -9.72 26.35 14.26
C LEU A 134 -8.66 27.41 14.57
N LYS A 135 -8.60 27.86 15.82
CA LYS A 135 -7.63 28.87 16.28
C LYS A 135 -6.25 28.22 16.54
N ALA A 136 -5.68 27.64 15.49
CA ALA A 136 -4.33 27.07 15.49
C ALA A 136 -3.70 27.33 14.12
N GLY A 137 -2.64 28.11 14.07
CA GLY A 137 -1.85 28.42 12.87
C GLY A 137 -0.62 27.54 12.73
N THR A 138 -0.22 26.85 13.79
CA THR A 138 0.95 25.94 13.85
C THR A 138 0.57 24.62 14.52
N LEU A 139 1.38 23.58 14.31
CA LEU A 139 1.19 22.31 15.03
C LEU A 139 1.31 22.47 16.54
N GLY A 140 2.26 23.29 17.00
CA GLY A 140 2.40 23.59 18.44
C GLY A 140 1.14 24.17 19.07
N GLU A 141 0.49 25.12 18.38
CA GLU A 141 -0.79 25.70 18.82
C GLU A 141 -1.94 24.68 18.82
N LEU A 142 -2.00 23.79 17.80
CA LEU A 142 -2.96 22.68 17.76
C LEU A 142 -2.79 21.76 18.96
N LEU A 143 -1.56 21.37 19.28
CA LEU A 143 -1.25 20.49 20.41
C LEU A 143 -1.51 21.17 21.75
N ALA A 144 -1.20 22.46 21.88
CA ALA A 144 -1.55 23.25 23.07
C ALA A 144 -3.06 23.32 23.28
N LEU A 145 -3.82 23.54 22.21
CA LEU A 145 -5.28 23.52 22.24
C LEU A 145 -5.81 22.13 22.63
N ALA A 146 -5.25 21.04 22.05
CA ALA A 146 -5.66 19.67 22.33
C ALA A 146 -5.46 19.26 23.81
N LYS A 147 -4.50 19.87 24.51
CA LYS A 147 -4.27 19.62 25.96
C LYS A 147 -5.37 20.15 26.87
N ILE A 148 -6.08 21.19 26.46
CA ILE A 148 -7.07 21.89 27.27
C ILE A 148 -8.50 21.82 26.74
N ALA A 149 -8.69 21.32 25.53
CA ALA A 149 -9.99 21.29 24.86
C ALA A 149 -11.00 20.38 25.57
N THR A 150 -12.18 20.94 25.84
CA THR A 150 -13.32 20.21 26.37
C THR A 150 -14.55 20.62 25.55
N PRO A 151 -15.13 19.73 24.74
CA PRO A 151 -14.71 18.34 24.48
C PRO A 151 -13.35 18.26 23.77
N PRO A 152 -12.69 17.08 23.78
CA PRO A 152 -11.42 16.88 23.08
C PRO A 152 -11.48 17.18 21.59
N ILE A 153 -10.36 17.63 21.00
CA ILE A 153 -10.19 17.83 19.57
C ILE A 153 -10.57 16.55 18.83
N THR A 154 -11.41 16.68 17.80
CA THR A 154 -11.81 15.56 16.95
C THR A 154 -10.86 15.40 15.77
N TYR A 155 -10.51 14.14 15.42
CA TYR A 155 -9.78 13.87 14.19
C TYR A 155 -10.51 12.84 13.31
N ALA A 156 -10.63 13.17 12.03
CA ALA A 156 -11.30 12.34 11.04
C ALA A 156 -10.38 11.34 10.37
N SER A 157 -10.93 10.22 9.94
CA SER A 157 -10.22 9.22 9.12
C SER A 157 -11.14 8.55 8.11
N GLY A 158 -10.54 7.84 7.15
CA GLY A 158 -11.28 6.99 6.19
C GLY A 158 -11.80 5.68 6.78
N GLY A 159 -11.77 5.52 8.10
CA GLY A 159 -12.23 4.34 8.83
C GLY A 159 -11.18 3.76 9.77
N ASN A 160 -11.60 2.84 10.62
CA ASN A 160 -10.71 2.17 11.57
C ASN A 160 -9.56 1.45 10.84
N GLY A 161 -8.32 1.59 11.35
CA GLY A 161 -7.12 0.98 10.77
C GLY A 161 -6.62 1.64 9.48
N SER A 162 -7.29 2.71 8.98
CA SER A 162 -6.78 3.48 7.84
C SER A 162 -5.50 4.25 8.20
N SER A 163 -4.70 4.65 7.20
CA SER A 163 -3.49 5.44 7.42
C SER A 163 -3.78 6.75 8.16
N GLN A 164 -4.93 7.38 7.90
CA GLN A 164 -5.36 8.59 8.58
C GLN A 164 -5.66 8.35 10.07
N HIS A 165 -6.33 7.23 10.39
CA HIS A 165 -6.60 6.85 11.78
C HIS A 165 -5.29 6.61 12.54
N LEU A 166 -4.40 5.80 11.97
CA LEU A 166 -3.11 5.47 12.58
C LEU A 166 -2.22 6.72 12.74
N ALA A 167 -2.20 7.60 11.75
CA ALA A 167 -1.44 8.84 11.81
C ALA A 167 -1.95 9.77 12.94
N GLY A 168 -3.27 9.91 13.08
CA GLY A 168 -3.87 10.72 14.13
C GLY A 168 -3.63 10.15 15.53
N ALA A 169 -3.80 8.83 15.70
CA ALA A 169 -3.53 8.15 16.96
C ALA A 169 -2.06 8.21 17.35
N LEU A 170 -1.13 8.01 16.39
CA LEU A 170 0.30 8.17 16.61
C LEU A 170 0.65 9.59 17.06
N LEU A 171 0.06 10.62 16.42
CA LEU A 171 0.29 12.00 16.82
C LEU A 171 -0.21 12.25 18.25
N ALA A 172 -1.42 11.82 18.57
CA ALA A 172 -2.01 11.98 19.89
C ALA A 172 -1.14 11.31 20.98
N HIS A 173 -0.73 10.05 20.73
CA HIS A 173 0.12 9.29 21.64
C HIS A 173 1.49 9.96 21.86
N MET A 174 2.22 10.28 20.79
CA MET A 174 3.56 10.86 20.87
C MET A 174 3.56 12.28 21.46
N ALA A 175 2.50 13.05 21.23
CA ALA A 175 2.33 14.38 21.78
C ALA A 175 1.77 14.39 23.22
N GLY A 176 1.32 13.24 23.75
CA GLY A 176 0.71 13.12 25.07
C GLY A 176 -0.61 13.91 25.20
N VAL A 177 -1.44 13.92 24.14
CA VAL A 177 -2.73 14.62 24.10
C VAL A 177 -3.89 13.67 23.85
N SER A 178 -5.08 14.03 24.35
CA SER A 178 -6.31 13.28 24.07
C SER A 178 -7.00 13.88 22.86
N MET A 179 -7.38 13.02 21.90
CA MET A 179 -8.17 13.39 20.72
C MET A 179 -9.25 12.34 20.46
N THR A 180 -10.40 12.78 19.97
CA THR A 180 -11.53 11.88 19.65
C THR A 180 -11.49 11.48 18.17
N HIS A 181 -11.42 10.18 17.90
CA HIS A 181 -11.46 9.67 16.54
C HIS A 181 -12.89 9.66 15.97
N VAL A 182 -13.05 10.13 14.73
CA VAL A 182 -14.30 10.10 13.95
C VAL A 182 -14.05 9.32 12.65
N ALA A 183 -14.63 8.12 12.59
CA ALA A 183 -14.45 7.21 11.44
C ALA A 183 -15.48 7.50 10.34
N TYR A 184 -15.01 7.63 9.09
CA TYR A 184 -15.83 7.78 7.88
C TYR A 184 -15.69 6.56 6.97
N LYS A 185 -16.59 6.45 5.97
CA LYS A 185 -16.50 5.43 4.92
C LYS A 185 -15.59 5.88 3.76
N GLY A 186 -14.34 6.25 4.10
CA GLY A 186 -13.33 6.72 3.14
C GLY A 186 -12.83 8.14 3.42
N GLY A 187 -11.72 8.52 2.80
CA GLY A 187 -11.06 9.81 3.02
C GLY A 187 -11.87 11.02 2.48
N ASN A 188 -12.57 10.84 1.33
CA ASN A 188 -13.32 11.93 0.72
C ASN A 188 -14.43 12.50 1.61
N PRO A 189 -15.36 11.70 2.19
CA PRO A 189 -16.37 12.23 3.11
C PRO A 189 -15.74 12.85 4.37
N ALA A 190 -14.64 12.31 4.87
CA ALA A 190 -13.91 12.88 5.99
C ALA A 190 -13.33 14.28 5.67
N GLN A 191 -12.76 14.46 4.47
CA GLN A 191 -12.27 15.78 4.03
C GLN A 191 -13.40 16.80 3.83
N LEU A 192 -14.56 16.37 3.31
CA LEU A 192 -15.73 17.23 3.18
C LEU A 192 -16.20 17.76 4.54
N ASP A 193 -16.25 16.90 5.55
CA ASP A 193 -16.65 17.27 6.90
C ASP A 193 -15.61 18.14 7.62
N LEU A 194 -14.33 17.95 7.34
CA LEU A 194 -13.27 18.86 7.78
C LEU A 194 -13.47 20.27 7.22
N MET A 195 -13.75 20.39 5.92
CA MET A 195 -14.03 21.68 5.27
C MET A 195 -15.32 22.33 5.78
N ALA A 196 -16.33 21.54 6.07
CA ALA A 196 -17.59 22.00 6.65
C ALA A 196 -17.45 22.41 8.14
N GLY A 197 -16.33 22.03 8.80
CA GLY A 197 -16.07 22.34 10.20
C GLY A 197 -16.70 21.37 11.20
N ASN A 198 -17.25 20.24 10.74
CA ASN A 198 -17.87 19.21 11.59
C ASN A 198 -16.84 18.40 12.38
N VAL A 199 -15.59 18.36 11.92
CA VAL A 199 -14.43 17.78 12.63
C VAL A 199 -13.29 18.80 12.65
N ASP A 200 -12.36 18.66 13.61
CA ASP A 200 -11.34 19.67 13.85
C ASP A 200 -10.08 19.48 13.00
N MET A 201 -9.66 18.24 12.81
CA MET A 201 -8.44 17.93 12.05
C MET A 201 -8.54 16.59 11.33
N MET A 202 -7.59 16.39 10.42
CA MET A 202 -7.33 15.12 9.73
C MET A 202 -5.86 15.05 9.33
N ILE A 203 -5.26 13.86 9.36
CA ILE A 203 -3.92 13.66 8.78
C ILE A 203 -4.10 12.84 7.50
N THR A 204 -3.94 13.49 6.35
CA THR A 204 -4.19 12.88 5.03
C THR A 204 -3.52 13.68 3.93
N GLN A 205 -3.54 13.14 2.71
CA GLN A 205 -3.28 13.94 1.51
C GLN A 205 -4.55 14.72 1.16
N PRO A 206 -4.47 16.01 0.86
CA PRO A 206 -5.63 16.74 0.34
C PRO A 206 -5.96 16.22 -1.08
N ASN A 207 -7.25 16.14 -1.40
CA ASN A 207 -7.72 15.75 -2.73
C ASN A 207 -7.22 16.69 -3.83
N SER A 208 -6.93 17.95 -3.49
CA SER A 208 -6.34 18.95 -4.37
C SER A 208 -5.52 19.94 -3.53
N LYS A 209 -4.38 20.36 -4.07
CA LYS A 209 -3.55 21.43 -3.47
C LYS A 209 -4.35 22.71 -3.26
N ASP A 210 -5.29 23.01 -4.14
CA ASP A 210 -6.13 24.21 -4.08
C ASP A 210 -6.97 24.27 -2.80
N LEU A 211 -7.32 23.13 -2.20
CA LEU A 211 -8.07 23.13 -0.94
C LEU A 211 -7.26 23.74 0.21
N VAL A 212 -5.93 23.62 0.16
CA VAL A 212 -5.03 24.26 1.12
C VAL A 212 -4.74 25.70 0.71
N THR A 213 -4.37 25.95 -0.56
CA THR A 213 -3.98 27.28 -1.04
C THR A 213 -5.13 28.30 -1.02
N THR A 214 -6.36 27.85 -1.22
CA THR A 214 -7.57 28.71 -1.11
C THR A 214 -8.12 28.82 0.32
N GLY A 215 -7.45 28.20 1.30
CA GLY A 215 -7.84 28.27 2.71
C GLY A 215 -9.09 27.48 3.09
N LYS A 216 -9.56 26.55 2.23
CA LYS A 216 -10.65 25.62 2.56
C LYS A 216 -10.27 24.61 3.63
N MET A 217 -8.98 24.33 3.75
CA MET A 217 -8.32 23.62 4.85
C MET A 217 -7.01 24.34 5.15
N ARG A 218 -6.52 24.27 6.38
CA ARG A 218 -5.20 24.80 6.74
C ARG A 218 -4.26 23.64 7.01
N ALA A 219 -3.09 23.63 6.35
CA ALA A 219 -2.03 22.67 6.61
C ALA A 219 -1.05 23.24 7.65
N LEU A 220 -0.68 22.43 8.65
CA LEU A 220 0.19 22.85 9.75
C LEU A 220 1.57 22.19 9.69
N ALA A 221 1.66 20.98 9.19
CA ALA A 221 2.91 20.21 9.10
C ALA A 221 2.78 19.06 8.12
N VAL A 222 3.91 18.51 7.66
CA VAL A 222 3.98 17.25 6.90
C VAL A 222 4.39 16.09 7.79
N SER A 223 3.84 14.91 7.53
CA SER A 223 4.00 13.72 8.37
C SER A 223 5.26 12.90 8.08
N SER A 224 6.02 13.25 7.06
CA SER A 224 7.26 12.58 6.65
C SER A 224 8.46 13.05 7.46
N THR A 225 9.58 12.30 7.39
CA THR A 225 10.86 12.65 8.04
C THR A 225 11.59 13.81 7.39
N ARG A 226 11.19 14.20 6.17
CA ARG A 226 11.72 15.33 5.41
C ARG A 226 10.58 16.19 4.95
N ARG A 227 10.83 17.49 4.76
CA ARG A 227 9.85 18.41 4.17
C ARG A 227 9.44 17.92 2.79
N SER A 228 8.18 18.13 2.44
CA SER A 228 7.66 17.81 1.12
C SER A 228 8.14 18.83 0.09
N SER A 229 8.61 18.37 -1.08
CA SER A 229 8.85 19.26 -2.22
C SER A 229 7.56 19.91 -2.74
N PHE A 230 6.42 19.31 -2.44
CA PHE A 230 5.10 19.81 -2.83
C PHE A 230 4.56 20.92 -1.90
N TYR A 231 5.03 20.93 -0.62
CA TYR A 231 4.73 21.93 0.41
C TYR A 231 6.02 22.31 1.17
N PRO A 232 6.99 22.96 0.50
CA PRO A 232 8.31 23.22 1.08
C PRO A 232 8.28 24.19 2.27
N GLU A 233 7.23 25.00 2.35
CA GLU A 233 6.99 25.94 3.44
C GLU A 233 6.57 25.27 4.76
N LEU A 234 6.01 24.05 4.69
CA LEU A 234 5.54 23.37 5.87
C LEU A 234 6.68 22.66 6.60
N PRO A 235 6.78 22.78 7.93
CA PRO A 235 7.70 21.97 8.71
C PRO A 235 7.25 20.52 8.73
N THR A 236 8.15 19.59 9.04
CA THR A 236 7.75 18.23 9.43
C THR A 236 7.13 18.25 10.84
N VAL A 237 6.34 17.22 11.16
CA VAL A 237 5.78 17.04 12.51
C VAL A 237 6.93 16.92 13.54
N ASP A 238 8.05 16.30 13.17
CA ASP A 238 9.26 16.22 14.00
C ASP A 238 9.89 17.60 14.23
N GLU A 239 10.07 18.39 13.17
CA GLU A 239 10.57 19.77 13.28
C GLU A 239 9.66 20.65 14.14
N ALA A 240 8.35 20.43 14.05
CA ALA A 240 7.33 21.17 14.80
C ALA A 240 7.16 20.70 16.26
N GLY A 241 8.02 19.81 16.76
CA GLY A 241 8.17 19.49 18.18
C GLY A 241 7.75 18.08 18.61
N VAL A 242 7.19 17.23 17.73
CA VAL A 242 6.88 15.83 18.04
C VAL A 242 8.00 14.95 17.51
N LYS A 243 9.05 14.84 18.31
CA LYS A 243 10.31 14.18 17.92
C LYS A 243 10.11 12.70 17.56
N GLY A 244 10.71 12.29 16.43
CA GLY A 244 10.62 10.93 15.92
C GLY A 244 9.30 10.59 15.23
N TYR A 245 8.37 11.53 15.10
CA TYR A 245 7.10 11.28 14.39
C TYR A 245 7.36 11.05 12.90
N GLN A 246 6.79 9.96 12.40
CA GLN A 246 6.72 9.67 10.98
C GLN A 246 5.47 8.84 10.70
N SER A 247 4.67 9.29 9.75
CA SER A 247 3.54 8.54 9.21
C SER A 247 3.38 8.87 7.74
N VAL A 248 3.48 7.86 6.87
CA VAL A 248 3.31 8.03 5.42
C VAL A 248 2.29 7.01 4.92
N ALA A 249 1.44 7.40 4.00
CA ALA A 249 0.71 6.41 3.23
C ALA A 249 1.67 5.78 2.22
N TRP A 250 1.52 4.48 1.96
CA TRP A 250 2.38 3.77 1.03
C TRP A 250 1.59 2.72 0.24
N TYR A 251 2.10 2.40 -0.93
CA TYR A 251 1.52 1.42 -1.83
C TYR A 251 2.62 0.53 -2.40
N GLY A 252 2.38 -0.78 -2.38
CA GLY A 252 3.33 -1.76 -2.87
C GLY A 252 2.64 -2.90 -3.61
N LEU A 253 3.41 -3.63 -4.42
CA LEU A 253 2.96 -4.79 -5.15
C LEU A 253 3.31 -6.06 -4.38
N VAL A 254 2.34 -6.95 -4.23
CA VAL A 254 2.53 -8.29 -3.67
C VAL A 254 1.93 -9.35 -4.59
N GLY A 255 2.41 -10.56 -4.48
CA GLY A 255 1.79 -11.76 -5.03
C GLY A 255 1.41 -12.76 -3.94
N PRO A 256 0.79 -13.91 -4.29
CA PRO A 256 0.55 -15.00 -3.36
C PRO A 256 1.87 -15.63 -2.89
N LYS A 257 1.80 -16.50 -1.88
CA LYS A 257 2.96 -17.29 -1.44
C LYS A 257 3.49 -18.21 -2.54
N ASP A 258 4.66 -18.77 -2.31
CA ASP A 258 5.28 -19.80 -3.13
C ASP A 258 5.58 -19.37 -4.58
N MET A 259 5.70 -18.06 -4.83
CA MET A 259 6.16 -17.58 -6.14
C MET A 259 7.64 -17.94 -6.35
N PRO A 260 8.00 -18.52 -7.52
CA PRO A 260 9.41 -18.81 -7.83
C PRO A 260 10.27 -17.54 -7.77
N PRO A 261 11.46 -17.57 -7.16
CA PRO A 261 12.31 -16.37 -7.01
C PRO A 261 12.63 -15.67 -8.35
N ALA A 262 12.83 -16.43 -9.42
CA ALA A 262 13.07 -15.87 -10.75
C ALA A 262 11.85 -15.09 -11.28
N LEU A 263 10.64 -15.56 -10.99
CA LEU A 263 9.40 -14.87 -11.35
C LEU A 263 9.20 -13.59 -10.54
N VAL A 264 9.46 -13.66 -9.23
CA VAL A 264 9.42 -12.47 -8.33
C VAL A 264 10.38 -11.41 -8.85
N LYS A 265 11.62 -11.80 -9.18
CA LYS A 265 12.62 -10.88 -9.74
C LYS A 265 12.14 -10.26 -11.06
N LYS A 266 11.59 -11.06 -11.98
CA LYS A 266 11.07 -10.58 -13.27
C LYS A 266 9.98 -9.53 -13.08
N ILE A 267 9.01 -9.78 -12.18
CA ILE A 267 7.91 -8.86 -11.91
C ILE A 267 8.42 -7.60 -11.18
N ALA A 268 9.35 -7.76 -10.24
CA ALA A 268 9.96 -6.64 -9.53
C ALA A 268 10.73 -5.71 -10.47
N ASP A 269 11.60 -6.26 -11.33
CA ASP A 269 12.34 -5.50 -12.33
C ASP A 269 11.40 -4.72 -13.27
N GLU A 270 10.27 -5.34 -13.66
CA GLU A 270 9.27 -4.68 -14.51
C GLU A 270 8.48 -3.61 -13.73
N THR A 271 8.22 -3.83 -12.43
CA THR A 271 7.59 -2.81 -11.57
C THR A 271 8.49 -1.57 -11.44
N VAL A 272 9.81 -1.76 -11.33
CA VAL A 272 10.78 -0.64 -11.35
C VAL A 272 10.72 0.11 -12.67
N ARG A 273 10.64 -0.58 -13.81
CA ARG A 273 10.47 0.06 -15.12
C ARG A 273 9.14 0.79 -15.25
N ALA A 274 8.05 0.18 -14.76
CA ALA A 274 6.73 0.82 -14.70
C ALA A 274 6.76 2.12 -13.90
N ALA A 275 7.40 2.11 -12.73
CA ALA A 275 7.58 3.27 -11.86
C ALA A 275 8.38 4.40 -12.52
N ALA A 276 9.27 4.08 -13.45
CA ALA A 276 10.05 5.08 -14.19
C ALA A 276 9.28 5.74 -15.35
N THR A 277 8.08 5.24 -15.72
CA THR A 277 7.27 5.82 -16.78
C THR A 277 6.70 7.18 -16.38
N GLU A 278 6.51 8.07 -17.36
CA GLU A 278 5.89 9.38 -17.12
C GLU A 278 4.45 9.26 -16.59
N GLY A 279 3.69 8.24 -17.03
CA GLY A 279 2.34 7.98 -16.51
C GLY A 279 2.33 7.69 -15.02
N ALA A 280 3.20 6.80 -14.53
CA ALA A 280 3.31 6.46 -13.12
C ALA A 280 3.84 7.65 -12.29
N LYS A 281 4.88 8.33 -12.77
CA LYS A 281 5.42 9.54 -12.12
C LYS A 281 4.37 10.64 -11.98
N THR A 282 3.58 10.87 -13.03
CA THR A 282 2.51 11.88 -13.03
C THR A 282 1.46 11.55 -11.96
N VAL A 283 1.01 10.28 -11.86
CA VAL A 283 0.06 9.85 -10.82
C VAL A 283 0.61 10.13 -9.43
N VAL A 284 1.89 9.79 -9.18
CA VAL A 284 2.53 9.99 -7.87
C VAL A 284 2.72 11.49 -7.58
N ALA A 285 3.25 12.24 -8.53
CA ALA A 285 3.53 13.66 -8.36
C ALA A 285 2.26 14.51 -8.15
N GLN A 286 1.16 14.22 -8.87
CA GLN A 286 -0.11 14.92 -8.71
C GLN A 286 -0.68 14.80 -7.30
N GLN A 287 -0.32 13.76 -6.57
CA GLN A 287 -0.74 13.50 -5.20
C GLN A 287 0.34 13.82 -4.16
N GLY A 288 1.42 14.48 -4.58
CA GLY A 288 2.50 14.89 -3.67
C GLY A 288 3.29 13.73 -3.08
N GLY A 289 3.34 12.60 -3.79
CA GLY A 289 4.07 11.40 -3.39
C GLY A 289 5.49 11.33 -3.91
N ASP A 290 6.24 10.38 -3.38
CA ASP A 290 7.59 10.02 -3.80
C ASP A 290 7.60 8.60 -4.38
N MET A 291 8.14 8.46 -5.60
CA MET A 291 8.36 7.15 -6.20
C MET A 291 9.52 6.45 -5.50
N VAL A 292 9.33 5.19 -5.11
CA VAL A 292 10.34 4.39 -4.39
C VAL A 292 10.89 3.27 -5.26
N ALA A 293 10.01 2.43 -5.83
CA ALA A 293 10.36 1.30 -6.69
C ALA A 293 11.43 0.38 -6.07
N SER A 294 11.16 -0.15 -4.89
CA SER A 294 12.12 -0.92 -4.09
C SER A 294 12.36 -2.34 -4.62
N THR A 295 13.43 -2.96 -4.12
CA THR A 295 13.63 -4.42 -4.26
C THR A 295 12.62 -5.19 -3.39
N PRO A 296 12.36 -6.49 -3.70
CA PRO A 296 11.50 -7.35 -2.88
C PRO A 296 11.94 -7.43 -1.41
N ALA A 297 13.25 -7.57 -1.15
CA ALA A 297 13.80 -7.64 0.20
C ALA A 297 13.56 -6.35 0.98
N ALA A 298 13.84 -5.19 0.37
CA ALA A 298 13.60 -3.90 1.00
C ALA A 298 12.12 -3.65 1.29
N PHE A 299 11.22 -4.15 0.44
CA PHE A 299 9.78 -4.04 0.71
C PHE A 299 9.33 -4.96 1.85
N ALA A 300 9.87 -6.18 1.93
CA ALA A 300 9.59 -7.08 3.05
C ALA A 300 10.03 -6.46 4.39
N GLU A 301 11.24 -5.91 4.46
CA GLU A 301 11.77 -5.20 5.63
C GLU A 301 10.90 -3.97 5.99
N PHE A 302 10.44 -3.23 4.98
CA PHE A 302 9.57 -2.07 5.18
C PHE A 302 8.23 -2.48 5.82
N ILE A 303 7.58 -3.56 5.33
CA ILE A 303 6.32 -4.06 5.91
C ILE A 303 6.50 -4.42 7.39
N LEU A 304 7.59 -5.11 7.74
CA LEU A 304 7.89 -5.49 9.12
C LEU A 304 8.16 -4.26 10.00
N ALA A 305 8.90 -3.28 9.49
CA ALA A 305 9.18 -2.03 10.21
C ALA A 305 7.90 -1.22 10.47
N GLU A 306 7.00 -1.13 9.47
CA GLU A 306 5.70 -0.48 9.63
C GLU A 306 4.85 -1.20 10.68
N ARG A 307 4.77 -2.53 10.64
CA ARG A 307 4.05 -3.31 11.66
C ARG A 307 4.57 -3.03 13.06
N LYS A 308 5.89 -3.11 13.27
CA LYS A 308 6.53 -2.84 14.54
C LYS A 308 6.27 -1.42 15.04
N ARG A 309 6.29 -0.42 14.15
CA ARG A 309 6.00 0.98 14.48
C ARG A 309 4.61 1.15 15.08
N TYR A 310 3.61 0.48 14.51
CA TYR A 310 2.21 0.65 14.93
C TYR A 310 1.73 -0.36 15.98
N GLU A 311 2.52 -1.37 16.33
CA GLU A 311 2.13 -2.40 17.30
C GLU A 311 1.71 -1.80 18.64
N THR A 312 2.54 -0.91 19.20
CA THR A 312 2.25 -0.21 20.47
C THR A 312 1.00 0.66 20.34
N ILE A 313 0.89 1.42 19.25
CA ILE A 313 -0.23 2.35 19.01
C ILE A 313 -1.55 1.61 18.88
N VAL A 314 -1.60 0.52 18.11
CA VAL A 314 -2.80 -0.30 17.93
C VAL A 314 -3.27 -0.87 19.27
N ARG A 315 -2.33 -1.34 20.11
CA ARG A 315 -2.63 -1.87 21.44
C ARG A 315 -3.15 -0.80 22.40
N GLU A 316 -2.44 0.34 22.49
CA GLU A 316 -2.75 1.41 23.47
C GLU A 316 -3.96 2.24 23.07
N ALA A 317 -4.20 2.44 21.80
CA ALA A 317 -5.37 3.15 21.30
C ALA A 317 -6.63 2.26 21.19
N GLY A 318 -6.55 0.98 21.59
CA GLY A 318 -7.70 0.07 21.57
C GLY A 318 -8.27 -0.15 20.18
N MET A 319 -7.42 -0.15 19.14
CA MET A 319 -7.85 -0.24 17.74
C MET A 319 -8.26 -1.65 17.28
N ALA A 320 -8.17 -2.65 18.17
CA ALA A 320 -8.56 -4.01 17.81
C ALA A 320 -10.03 -4.06 17.34
N VAL A 321 -10.25 -4.69 16.20
CA VAL A 321 -11.57 -4.97 15.62
C VAL A 321 -11.89 -6.44 15.92
N GLU A 322 -13.11 -6.72 16.37
CA GLU A 322 -13.57 -8.07 16.69
C GLU A 322 -13.65 -9.01 15.49
#